data_0e969cd150c1eac7881cc7b000d5a803
#
_entry.id   0e969cd150c1eac7881cc7b000d5a803
#
_cell.length_a   1.000
_cell.length_b   1.000
_cell.length_c   1.000
_cell.angle_alpha   90.00
_cell.angle_beta   90.00
_cell.angle_gamma   90.00
#
_symmetry.space_group_name_H-M   'P 1'
#
loop_
_entity.id
_entity.type
_entity.pdbx_description
1 polymer ?
#
loop_
_entity_poly.entity_id
_entity_poly.type
_entity_poly.pdbx_seq_one_letter_code
_entity_poly.pdbx_strand_id
1 'polypeptide(L)'
;MHDTITGPVFQEMLIFGAASIAKEKQSINDLNVFPVPDGDTGTNMSLTMHAAAQELQKRSPATVDLASSITASALLRGARGNSGVILSLLFRGMSKSLKGCVTADGCTFAAAMQEGVSAAYNAVMKPAEGTILTVSRLAADRAMAASAEKNSVEYVIEQAISQGEETLRQTVDMNPVLKKAGVVDAGGKGFLVILKGMLAALRGETMPTLETEHAARDKADFASVGDEDITFAFDTVFIVRRIDDRSIEPFREFLNSIGDSLVIGEDDEAFKVHVHTDTPGVALTEAQRYGTLELAKIENMRTQAEDLAAGRKAQSTDDLEEDGHDHAAPAPQPQELKPFGFLAVCAGDGLAAVFADLGVDGIVNGGQTMNPSTESILTEVERIAAETVFVLPNNKNIVMAAQQCAGLSEKKVIVIPTATVPQGISAMMAVDPDETDAAAIEQAMNAAASAVTTAQITYAARNSEFDGFAIREGDYLALLEGKLFDTDTSIGAVLEKLAAEADSRGAEFVNLFYGSDVSEEDAQKAGEQFGRLCPGAEINVVSGGQPVYYYIISME
;
A
#
# COMPACT_ATOMS: atom_id res chain seq x y z
N MET A 1 -11.80 -32.90 14.55
CA MET A 1 -10.80 -32.96 13.47
C MET A 1 -11.57 -32.91 12.17
N HIS A 2 -11.33 -31.91 11.32
CA HIS A 2 -12.05 -31.68 10.09
C HIS A 2 -11.35 -32.40 8.92
N ASP A 3 -11.92 -33.51 8.47
CA ASP A 3 -11.37 -34.27 7.34
C ASP A 3 -11.68 -33.61 6.01
N THR A 4 -12.84 -32.91 5.92
CA THR A 4 -13.27 -32.16 4.73
C THR A 4 -13.78 -30.77 5.12
N ILE A 5 -13.65 -29.82 4.20
CA ILE A 5 -14.20 -28.46 4.32
C ILE A 5 -15.27 -28.21 3.27
N THR A 6 -16.26 -27.39 3.63
CA THR A 6 -17.32 -26.88 2.75
C THR A 6 -17.06 -25.43 2.39
N GLY A 7 -17.85 -24.86 1.47
CA GLY A 7 -17.74 -23.43 1.12
C GLY A 7 -17.82 -22.49 2.33
N PRO A 8 -18.84 -22.60 3.20
CA PRO A 8 -18.94 -21.78 4.40
C PRO A 8 -17.76 -21.94 5.37
N VAL A 9 -17.27 -23.17 5.58
CA VAL A 9 -16.10 -23.42 6.43
C VAL A 9 -14.85 -22.79 5.83
N PHE A 10 -14.64 -22.90 4.53
CA PHE A 10 -13.51 -22.28 3.85
C PHE A 10 -13.58 -20.77 3.88
N GLN A 11 -14.77 -20.19 3.72
CA GLN A 11 -15.02 -18.76 3.93
C GLN A 11 -14.58 -18.32 5.34
N GLU A 12 -15.01 -19.02 6.38
CA GLU A 12 -14.64 -18.72 7.76
C GLU A 12 -13.12 -18.80 7.98
N MET A 13 -12.47 -19.82 7.45
CA MET A 13 -11.01 -19.96 7.49
C MET A 13 -10.29 -18.74 6.89
N LEU A 14 -10.75 -18.25 5.75
CA LEU A 14 -10.16 -17.12 5.03
C LEU A 14 -10.35 -15.80 5.79
N ILE A 15 -11.55 -15.56 6.33
CA ILE A 15 -11.84 -14.38 7.17
C ILE A 15 -10.99 -14.40 8.44
N PHE A 16 -10.84 -15.57 9.06
CA PHE A 16 -10.00 -15.73 10.25
C PHE A 16 -8.51 -15.49 9.94
N GLY A 17 -8.04 -15.96 8.78
CA GLY A 17 -6.70 -15.68 8.27
C GLY A 17 -6.45 -14.18 8.08
N ALA A 18 -7.45 -13.46 7.54
CA ALA A 18 -7.39 -12.01 7.38
C ALA A 18 -7.35 -11.27 8.73
N ALA A 19 -8.14 -11.69 9.71
CA ALA A 19 -8.11 -11.13 11.06
C ALA A 19 -6.76 -11.40 11.76
N SER A 20 -6.18 -12.59 11.56
CA SER A 20 -4.91 -12.97 12.16
C SER A 20 -3.74 -12.13 11.64
N ILE A 21 -3.66 -11.92 10.33
CA ILE A 21 -2.58 -11.09 9.77
C ILE A 21 -2.77 -9.61 10.12
N ALA A 22 -3.99 -9.12 10.23
CA ALA A 22 -4.27 -7.76 10.66
C ALA A 22 -3.79 -7.50 12.09
N LYS A 23 -3.97 -8.47 12.99
CA LYS A 23 -3.45 -8.41 14.37
C LYS A 23 -1.92 -8.40 14.43
N GLU A 24 -1.26 -9.17 13.58
CA GLU A 24 0.20 -9.35 13.58
C GLU A 24 0.92 -8.39 12.61
N LYS A 25 0.21 -7.47 11.95
CA LYS A 25 0.79 -6.65 10.88
C LYS A 25 2.04 -5.88 11.32
N GLN A 26 2.04 -5.33 12.54
CA GLN A 26 3.18 -4.56 13.05
C GLN A 26 4.39 -5.47 13.30
N SER A 27 4.20 -6.63 13.91
CA SER A 27 5.29 -7.60 14.13
C SER A 27 5.89 -8.12 12.82
N ILE A 28 5.11 -8.13 11.73
CA ILE A 28 5.58 -8.49 10.39
C ILE A 28 6.31 -7.30 9.74
N ASN A 29 5.79 -6.08 9.88
CA ASN A 29 6.46 -4.86 9.43
C ASN A 29 7.84 -4.70 10.08
N ASP A 30 7.96 -5.04 11.36
CA ASP A 30 9.21 -4.97 12.12
C ASP A 30 10.29 -5.92 11.61
N LEU A 31 9.93 -6.97 10.88
CA LEU A 31 10.88 -7.86 10.20
C LEU A 31 11.39 -7.30 8.88
N ASN A 32 10.70 -6.32 8.30
CA ASN A 32 11.11 -5.63 7.09
C ASN A 32 12.07 -4.50 7.45
N VAL A 33 13.32 -4.84 7.76
CA VAL A 33 14.32 -3.98 8.42
C VAL A 33 15.14 -3.12 7.50
N PHE A 34 15.08 -3.31 6.20
CA PHE A 34 16.02 -2.66 5.31
C PHE A 34 15.43 -1.46 4.60
N PRO A 35 16.37 -0.52 4.40
CA PRO A 35 16.91 0.45 5.36
C PRO A 35 15.98 1.64 5.45
N VAL A 36 14.90 1.60 4.69
CA VAL A 36 13.86 2.62 4.55
C VAL A 36 12.74 2.31 5.53
N PRO A 37 12.13 3.30 6.16
CA PRO A 37 10.98 3.12 7.04
C PRO A 37 9.69 2.74 6.27
N ASP A 38 9.82 2.09 5.13
CA ASP A 38 8.74 1.53 4.31
C ASP A 38 8.40 0.08 4.68
N GLY A 39 8.82 -0.37 5.88
CA GLY A 39 8.48 -1.68 6.46
C GLY A 39 6.98 -1.96 6.42
N ASP A 40 6.48 -2.32 5.23
CA ASP A 40 5.07 -2.32 4.87
C ASP A 40 4.52 -3.70 4.52
N THR A 41 5.37 -4.75 4.56
CA THR A 41 4.99 -6.12 4.19
C THR A 41 3.75 -6.60 4.95
N GLY A 42 3.68 -6.40 6.26
CA GLY A 42 2.53 -6.77 7.08
C GLY A 42 1.29 -5.94 6.72
N THR A 43 1.47 -4.66 6.48
CA THR A 43 0.39 -3.75 6.04
C THR A 43 -0.15 -4.16 4.67
N ASN A 44 0.72 -4.39 3.69
CA ASN A 44 0.33 -4.79 2.33
C ASN A 44 -0.40 -6.13 2.30
N MET A 45 0.11 -7.15 3.02
CA MET A 45 -0.54 -8.45 3.10
C MET A 45 -1.87 -8.37 3.87
N SER A 46 -1.95 -7.57 4.93
CA SER A 46 -3.17 -7.35 5.71
C SER A 46 -4.27 -6.68 4.87
N LEU A 47 -3.95 -5.60 4.16
CA LEU A 47 -4.90 -4.90 3.27
C LEU A 47 -5.35 -5.80 2.12
N THR A 48 -4.44 -6.59 1.55
CA THR A 48 -4.75 -7.56 0.50
C THR A 48 -5.73 -8.62 1.00
N MET A 49 -5.50 -9.22 2.18
CA MET A 49 -6.42 -10.20 2.79
C MET A 49 -7.75 -9.55 3.22
N HIS A 50 -7.73 -8.30 3.65
CA HIS A 50 -8.94 -7.57 4.04
C HIS A 50 -9.91 -7.43 2.86
N ALA A 51 -9.41 -7.11 1.65
CA ALA A 51 -10.23 -7.05 0.44
C ALA A 51 -10.98 -8.38 0.18
N ALA A 52 -10.31 -9.53 0.38
CA ALA A 52 -10.96 -10.83 0.26
C ALA A 52 -12.00 -11.09 1.37
N ALA A 53 -11.68 -10.72 2.62
CA ALA A 53 -12.60 -10.88 3.74
C ALA A 53 -13.88 -10.05 3.55
N GLN A 54 -13.78 -8.81 3.09
CA GLN A 54 -14.94 -7.95 2.78
C GLN A 54 -15.83 -8.58 1.71
N GLU A 55 -15.25 -9.07 0.60
CA GLU A 55 -16.05 -9.70 -0.46
C GLU A 55 -16.70 -11.01 -0.01
N LEU A 56 -16.01 -11.79 0.81
CA LEU A 56 -16.55 -13.01 1.38
C LEU A 56 -17.70 -12.73 2.38
N GLN A 57 -17.61 -11.66 3.17
CA GLN A 57 -18.67 -11.27 4.12
C GLN A 57 -19.96 -10.81 3.40
N LYS A 58 -19.84 -10.19 2.22
CA LYS A 58 -21.00 -9.78 1.40
C LYS A 58 -21.72 -10.98 0.74
N ARG A 59 -21.10 -12.16 0.69
CA ARG A 59 -21.54 -13.32 -0.06
C ARG A 59 -21.56 -14.56 0.84
N SER A 60 -22.39 -15.55 0.49
CA SER A 60 -22.48 -16.83 1.21
C SER A 60 -22.12 -17.97 0.24
N PRO A 61 -20.83 -18.24 -0.01
CA PRO A 61 -20.42 -19.26 -0.97
C PRO A 61 -20.82 -20.65 -0.48
N ALA A 62 -21.63 -21.36 -1.27
CA ALA A 62 -22.09 -22.71 -0.93
C ALA A 62 -21.01 -23.79 -1.16
N THR A 63 -20.03 -23.52 -2.04
CA THR A 63 -18.99 -24.47 -2.46
C THR A 63 -17.60 -23.91 -2.22
N VAL A 64 -16.61 -24.79 -2.09
CA VAL A 64 -15.20 -24.43 -1.98
C VAL A 64 -14.71 -23.73 -3.25
N ASP A 65 -15.17 -24.18 -4.44
CA ASP A 65 -14.90 -23.51 -5.72
C ASP A 65 -15.32 -22.03 -5.67
N LEU A 66 -16.57 -21.76 -5.27
CA LEU A 66 -17.08 -20.39 -5.22
C LEU A 66 -16.33 -19.52 -4.19
N ALA A 67 -16.05 -20.06 -2.98
CA ALA A 67 -15.30 -19.37 -1.96
C ALA A 67 -13.87 -19.03 -2.43
N SER A 68 -13.18 -19.98 -3.06
CA SER A 68 -11.83 -19.79 -3.58
C SER A 68 -11.78 -18.79 -4.74
N SER A 69 -12.79 -18.81 -5.62
CA SER A 69 -12.90 -17.91 -6.77
C SER A 69 -13.14 -16.46 -6.34
N ILE A 70 -14.05 -16.24 -5.39
CA ILE A 70 -14.28 -14.91 -4.78
C ILE A 70 -12.99 -14.39 -4.15
N THR A 71 -12.33 -15.23 -3.35
CA THR A 71 -11.07 -14.88 -2.67
C THR A 71 -9.98 -14.50 -3.66
N ALA A 72 -9.73 -15.33 -4.68
CA ALA A 72 -8.69 -15.09 -5.67
C ALA A 72 -8.93 -13.79 -6.46
N SER A 73 -10.19 -13.51 -6.83
CA SER A 73 -10.56 -12.29 -7.54
C SER A 73 -10.38 -11.05 -6.66
N ALA A 74 -10.80 -11.10 -5.39
CA ALA A 74 -10.67 -9.98 -4.48
C ALA A 74 -9.20 -9.71 -4.10
N LEU A 75 -8.42 -10.77 -3.82
CA LEU A 75 -6.98 -10.63 -3.55
C LEU A 75 -6.23 -10.03 -4.75
N LEU A 76 -6.59 -10.43 -5.97
CA LEU A 76 -5.95 -9.92 -7.18
C LEU A 76 -6.16 -8.41 -7.34
N ARG A 77 -7.39 -7.94 -7.17
CA ARG A 77 -7.73 -6.51 -7.26
C ARG A 77 -7.18 -5.71 -6.09
N GLY A 78 -7.27 -6.24 -4.88
CA GLY A 78 -6.79 -5.63 -3.65
C GLY A 78 -5.29 -5.78 -3.39
N ALA A 79 -4.52 -6.45 -4.28
CA ALA A 79 -3.10 -6.70 -4.08
C ALA A 79 -2.29 -5.41 -3.96
N ARG A 80 -1.47 -5.34 -2.90
CA ARG A 80 -0.60 -4.19 -2.63
C ARG A 80 0.85 -4.65 -2.45
N GLY A 81 1.77 -3.94 -3.08
CA GLY A 81 3.20 -4.26 -3.05
C GLY A 81 3.51 -5.68 -3.52
N ASN A 82 4.79 -6.05 -3.57
CA ASN A 82 5.21 -7.39 -4.02
C ASN A 82 4.64 -8.52 -3.16
N SER A 83 4.55 -8.32 -1.84
CA SER A 83 4.09 -9.34 -0.91
C SER A 83 2.60 -9.65 -1.09
N GLY A 84 1.76 -8.61 -1.30
CA GLY A 84 0.35 -8.78 -1.61
C GLY A 84 0.12 -9.42 -2.97
N VAL A 85 0.92 -9.05 -3.97
CA VAL A 85 0.85 -9.66 -5.31
C VAL A 85 1.20 -11.14 -5.25
N ILE A 86 2.31 -11.53 -4.58
CA ILE A 86 2.68 -12.95 -4.44
C ILE A 86 1.58 -13.71 -3.69
N LEU A 87 1.02 -13.13 -2.63
CA LEU A 87 -0.10 -13.72 -1.90
C LEU A 87 -1.30 -13.94 -2.82
N SER A 88 -1.67 -12.97 -3.66
CA SER A 88 -2.76 -13.10 -4.62
C SER A 88 -2.52 -14.23 -5.64
N LEU A 89 -1.29 -14.40 -6.09
CA LEU A 89 -0.90 -15.48 -7.02
C LEU A 89 -1.00 -16.86 -6.37
N LEU A 90 -0.59 -17.01 -5.10
CA LEU A 90 -0.74 -18.24 -4.34
C LEU A 90 -2.22 -18.66 -4.27
N PHE A 91 -3.11 -17.77 -3.88
CA PHE A 91 -4.55 -18.05 -3.81
C PHE A 91 -5.20 -18.21 -5.18
N ARG A 92 -4.72 -17.53 -6.22
CA ARG A 92 -5.19 -17.72 -7.59
C ARG A 92 -4.89 -19.13 -8.11
N GLY A 93 -3.69 -19.65 -7.87
CA GLY A 93 -3.35 -21.03 -8.22
C GLY A 93 -4.18 -22.04 -7.43
N MET A 94 -4.38 -21.79 -6.11
CA MET A 94 -5.28 -22.61 -5.29
C MET A 94 -6.70 -22.63 -5.85
N SER A 95 -7.26 -21.49 -6.22
CA SER A 95 -8.61 -21.38 -6.80
C SER A 95 -8.72 -22.16 -8.11
N LYS A 96 -7.71 -22.10 -8.96
CA LYS A 96 -7.67 -22.87 -10.21
C LYS A 96 -7.74 -24.38 -9.97
N SER A 97 -7.02 -24.87 -8.96
CA SER A 97 -7.04 -26.30 -8.57
C SER A 97 -8.37 -26.71 -7.93
N LEU A 98 -9.01 -25.82 -7.18
CA LEU A 98 -10.30 -26.05 -6.50
C LEU A 98 -11.52 -25.87 -7.41
N LYS A 99 -11.34 -25.57 -8.69
CA LYS A 99 -12.43 -25.35 -9.63
C LYS A 99 -13.33 -26.58 -9.74
N GLY A 100 -14.63 -26.38 -9.55
CA GLY A 100 -15.64 -27.46 -9.57
C GLY A 100 -15.77 -28.25 -8.26
N CYS A 101 -14.95 -27.98 -7.25
CA CYS A 101 -15.02 -28.67 -5.96
C CYS A 101 -16.16 -28.11 -5.10
N VAL A 102 -17.14 -28.97 -4.75
CA VAL A 102 -18.17 -28.61 -3.76
C VAL A 102 -17.57 -28.59 -2.35
N THR A 103 -16.75 -29.58 -2.04
CA THR A 103 -16.00 -29.73 -0.79
C THR A 103 -14.54 -30.05 -1.12
N ALA A 104 -13.64 -29.85 -0.18
CA ALA A 104 -12.24 -30.25 -0.30
C ALA A 104 -11.82 -31.11 0.91
N ASP A 105 -11.15 -32.19 0.64
CA ASP A 105 -10.46 -33.02 1.64
C ASP A 105 -8.97 -32.65 1.73
N GLY A 106 -8.22 -33.36 2.57
CA GLY A 106 -6.80 -33.08 2.76
C GLY A 106 -5.97 -33.19 1.48
N CYS A 107 -6.25 -34.20 0.64
CA CYS A 107 -5.54 -34.38 -0.63
C CYS A 107 -5.85 -33.26 -1.62
N THR A 108 -7.11 -32.87 -1.75
CA THR A 108 -7.55 -31.76 -2.61
C THR A 108 -6.96 -30.43 -2.15
N PHE A 109 -6.96 -30.19 -0.84
CA PHE A 109 -6.41 -28.96 -0.28
C PHE A 109 -4.87 -28.86 -0.44
N ALA A 110 -4.14 -29.97 -0.23
CA ALA A 110 -2.70 -30.03 -0.45
C ALA A 110 -2.33 -29.80 -1.92
N ALA A 111 -3.07 -30.42 -2.85
CA ALA A 111 -2.88 -30.21 -4.29
C ALA A 111 -3.14 -28.74 -4.67
N ALA A 112 -4.14 -28.09 -4.06
CA ALA A 112 -4.41 -26.68 -4.27
C ALA A 112 -3.26 -25.80 -3.78
N MET A 113 -2.67 -26.07 -2.61
CA MET A 113 -1.48 -25.36 -2.13
C MET A 113 -0.31 -25.48 -3.13
N GLN A 114 -0.08 -26.68 -3.68
CA GLN A 114 0.99 -26.93 -4.65
C GLN A 114 0.79 -26.16 -5.95
N GLU A 115 -0.45 -26.10 -6.47
CA GLU A 115 -0.77 -25.32 -7.67
C GLU A 115 -0.63 -23.80 -7.39
N GLY A 116 -0.95 -23.35 -6.16
CA GLY A 116 -0.71 -21.99 -5.72
C GLY A 116 0.77 -21.61 -5.80
N VAL A 117 1.64 -22.46 -5.29
CA VAL A 117 3.10 -22.28 -5.36
C VAL A 117 3.58 -22.23 -6.81
N SER A 118 3.12 -23.17 -7.64
CA SER A 118 3.47 -23.22 -9.06
C SER A 118 3.08 -21.93 -9.78
N ALA A 119 1.89 -21.39 -9.51
CA ALA A 119 1.42 -20.14 -10.08
C ALA A 119 2.30 -18.95 -9.66
N ALA A 120 2.69 -18.87 -8.39
CA ALA A 120 3.53 -17.80 -7.87
C ALA A 120 4.95 -17.84 -8.47
N TYR A 121 5.60 -19.01 -8.53
CA TYR A 121 6.93 -19.16 -9.12
C TYR A 121 6.96 -18.84 -10.62
N ASN A 122 5.90 -19.22 -11.36
CA ASN A 122 5.82 -18.95 -12.80
C ASN A 122 5.61 -17.47 -13.13
N ALA A 123 5.01 -16.71 -12.22
CA ALA A 123 4.73 -15.28 -12.41
C ALA A 123 5.91 -14.39 -11.99
N VAL A 124 6.78 -14.84 -11.09
CA VAL A 124 7.93 -14.07 -10.63
C VAL A 124 9.12 -14.29 -11.56
N MET A 125 9.55 -13.23 -12.26
CA MET A 125 10.64 -13.32 -13.26
C MET A 125 11.97 -13.83 -12.69
N LYS A 126 12.29 -13.50 -11.44
CA LYS A 126 13.51 -13.94 -10.73
C LYS A 126 13.13 -14.36 -9.31
N PRO A 127 12.65 -15.60 -9.11
CA PRO A 127 12.32 -16.09 -7.78
C PRO A 127 13.57 -16.09 -6.88
N ALA A 128 13.46 -15.46 -5.70
CA ALA A 128 14.52 -15.45 -4.71
C ALA A 128 14.24 -16.50 -3.64
N GLU A 129 15.24 -17.36 -3.35
CA GLU A 129 15.17 -18.29 -2.25
C GLU A 129 15.33 -17.58 -0.89
N GLY A 130 14.80 -18.17 0.18
CA GLY A 130 14.76 -17.55 1.49
C GLY A 130 13.67 -16.49 1.64
N THR A 131 12.61 -16.56 0.83
CA THR A 131 11.46 -15.64 0.85
C THR A 131 10.14 -16.39 1.04
N ILE A 132 9.01 -15.67 1.03
CA ILE A 132 7.65 -16.24 1.04
C ILE A 132 7.50 -17.39 0.00
N LEU A 133 8.18 -17.31 -1.13
CA LEU A 133 8.16 -18.36 -2.15
C LEU A 133 8.75 -19.69 -1.62
N THR A 134 9.90 -19.62 -0.94
CA THR A 134 10.53 -20.78 -0.34
C THR A 134 9.69 -21.37 0.78
N VAL A 135 9.18 -20.50 1.67
CA VAL A 135 8.33 -20.92 2.80
C VAL A 135 7.05 -21.60 2.29
N SER A 136 6.36 -20.99 1.33
CA SER A 136 5.13 -21.55 0.75
C SER A 136 5.38 -22.87 0.01
N ARG A 137 6.49 -22.98 -0.74
CA ARG A 137 6.86 -24.19 -1.46
C ARG A 137 7.09 -25.38 -0.51
N LEU A 138 7.95 -25.21 0.51
CA LEU A 138 8.26 -26.29 1.41
C LEU A 138 7.08 -26.65 2.34
N ALA A 139 6.22 -25.68 2.66
CA ALA A 139 4.95 -25.93 3.35
C ALA A 139 4.00 -26.75 2.49
N ALA A 140 3.86 -26.45 1.18
CA ALA A 140 3.03 -27.20 0.24
C ALA A 140 3.57 -28.61 -0.02
N ASP A 141 4.90 -28.77 -0.14
CA ASP A 141 5.52 -30.10 -0.28
C ASP A 141 5.23 -30.99 0.94
N ARG A 142 5.29 -30.42 2.14
CA ARG A 142 4.92 -31.15 3.38
C ARG A 142 3.42 -31.43 3.44
N ALA A 143 2.57 -30.49 2.99
CA ALA A 143 1.13 -30.70 2.89
C ALA A 143 0.80 -31.91 1.99
N MET A 144 1.44 -32.04 0.83
CA MET A 144 1.29 -33.18 -0.06
C MET A 144 1.71 -34.50 0.60
N ALA A 145 2.86 -34.54 1.27
CA ALA A 145 3.31 -35.72 2.00
C ALA A 145 2.33 -36.08 3.14
N ALA A 146 1.88 -35.08 3.91
CA ALA A 146 0.95 -35.26 5.01
C ALA A 146 -0.42 -35.78 4.56
N SER A 147 -0.92 -35.34 3.38
CA SER A 147 -2.19 -35.80 2.84
C SER A 147 -2.19 -37.31 2.52
N ALA A 148 -1.03 -37.87 2.12
CA ALA A 148 -0.85 -39.28 1.93
C ALA A 148 -0.80 -40.07 3.27
N GLU A 149 -0.33 -39.46 4.36
CA GLU A 149 -0.34 -40.04 5.68
C GLU A 149 -1.76 -40.03 6.28
N LYS A 150 -2.46 -38.90 6.13
CA LYS A 150 -3.81 -38.72 6.65
C LYS A 150 -4.58 -37.72 5.79
N ASN A 151 -5.65 -38.16 5.13
CA ASN A 151 -6.50 -37.32 4.31
C ASN A 151 -7.47 -36.46 5.15
N SER A 152 -6.91 -35.47 5.87
CA SER A 152 -7.64 -34.52 6.72
C SER A 152 -7.10 -33.13 6.51
N VAL A 153 -7.95 -32.15 6.22
CA VAL A 153 -7.56 -30.75 5.96
C VAL A 153 -6.87 -30.17 7.20
N GLU A 154 -7.39 -30.42 8.39
CA GLU A 154 -6.79 -29.93 9.65
C GLU A 154 -5.36 -30.47 9.82
N TYR A 155 -5.16 -31.78 9.60
CA TYR A 155 -3.84 -32.38 9.70
C TYR A 155 -2.87 -31.83 8.66
N VAL A 156 -3.31 -31.68 7.42
CA VAL A 156 -2.50 -31.17 6.31
C VAL A 156 -2.03 -29.74 6.59
N ILE A 157 -2.92 -28.84 7.03
CA ILE A 157 -2.57 -27.47 7.36
C ILE A 157 -1.59 -27.42 8.55
N GLU A 158 -1.83 -28.21 9.59
CA GLU A 158 -0.93 -28.29 10.77
C GLU A 158 0.49 -28.70 10.37
N GLN A 159 0.62 -29.73 9.50
CA GLN A 159 1.92 -30.18 9.01
C GLN A 159 2.59 -29.16 8.08
N ALA A 160 1.80 -28.47 7.24
CA ALA A 160 2.28 -27.37 6.40
C ALA A 160 2.84 -26.21 7.24
N ILE A 161 2.14 -25.81 8.30
CA ILE A 161 2.59 -24.78 9.23
C ILE A 161 3.89 -25.21 9.92
N SER A 162 3.96 -26.44 10.43
CA SER A 162 5.16 -26.95 11.10
C SER A 162 6.40 -26.89 10.21
N GLN A 163 6.29 -27.34 8.95
CA GLN A 163 7.38 -27.24 7.98
C GLN A 163 7.69 -25.81 7.61
N GLY A 164 6.65 -24.99 7.42
CA GLY A 164 6.82 -23.58 7.09
C GLY A 164 7.57 -22.81 8.19
N GLU A 165 7.31 -23.09 9.47
CA GLU A 165 8.03 -22.49 10.60
C GLU A 165 9.50 -22.91 10.65
N GLU A 166 9.79 -24.18 10.36
CA GLU A 166 11.17 -24.67 10.21
C GLU A 166 11.89 -23.91 9.09
N THR A 167 11.23 -23.84 7.93
CA THR A 167 11.76 -23.12 6.75
C THR A 167 11.95 -21.63 7.03
N LEU A 168 10.99 -20.99 7.71
CA LEU A 168 11.06 -19.58 8.06
C LEU A 168 12.33 -19.27 8.87
N ARG A 169 12.67 -20.09 9.85
CA ARG A 169 13.92 -19.93 10.61
C ARG A 169 15.15 -20.04 9.74
N GLN A 170 15.12 -20.86 8.68
CA GLN A 170 16.24 -21.07 7.76
C GLN A 170 16.37 -19.94 6.72
N THR A 171 15.34 -19.10 6.51
CA THR A 171 15.40 -17.99 5.53
C THR A 171 16.55 -17.03 5.81
N VAL A 172 16.94 -16.85 7.07
CA VAL A 172 18.08 -16.03 7.48
C VAL A 172 19.37 -16.49 6.80
N ASP A 173 19.58 -17.80 6.67
CA ASP A 173 20.79 -18.34 6.03
C ASP A 173 20.69 -18.46 4.52
N MET A 174 19.47 -18.49 3.95
CA MET A 174 19.21 -18.62 2.53
C MET A 174 19.33 -17.30 1.78
N ASN A 175 19.02 -16.19 2.44
CA ASN A 175 19.02 -14.86 1.81
C ASN A 175 20.10 -13.98 2.46
N PRO A 176 21.11 -13.51 1.67
CA PRO A 176 22.20 -12.69 2.20
C PRO A 176 21.73 -11.40 2.89
N VAL A 177 20.62 -10.79 2.42
CA VAL A 177 20.07 -9.56 3.02
C VAL A 177 19.50 -9.87 4.41
N LEU A 178 18.70 -10.93 4.54
CA LEU A 178 18.14 -11.37 5.82
C LEU A 178 19.23 -11.79 6.79
N LYS A 179 20.29 -12.44 6.28
CA LYS A 179 21.44 -12.85 7.11
C LYS A 179 22.16 -11.65 7.70
N LYS A 180 22.37 -10.60 6.93
CA LYS A 180 22.99 -9.35 7.41
C LYS A 180 22.13 -8.65 8.46
N ALA A 181 20.80 -8.61 8.25
CA ALA A 181 19.86 -8.00 9.18
C ALA A 181 19.55 -8.87 10.41
N GLY A 182 19.91 -10.16 10.39
CA GLY A 182 19.63 -11.10 11.48
C GLY A 182 18.14 -11.39 11.70
N VAL A 183 17.32 -11.25 10.65
CA VAL A 183 15.85 -11.42 10.72
C VAL A 183 15.36 -12.47 9.72
N VAL A 184 14.19 -13.04 10.00
CA VAL A 184 13.48 -13.96 9.10
C VAL A 184 12.71 -13.19 8.04
N ASP A 185 12.29 -13.88 6.95
CA ASP A 185 11.49 -13.27 5.89
C ASP A 185 10.11 -12.82 6.38
N ALA A 186 9.80 -11.54 6.21
CA ALA A 186 8.54 -10.93 6.63
C ALA A 186 7.34 -11.51 5.87
N GLY A 187 7.47 -11.72 4.56
CA GLY A 187 6.43 -12.31 3.71
C GLY A 187 6.10 -13.75 4.09
N GLY A 188 7.13 -14.58 4.33
CA GLY A 188 6.97 -15.95 4.83
C GLY A 188 6.32 -16.00 6.20
N LYS A 189 6.69 -15.09 7.11
CA LYS A 189 6.02 -14.94 8.40
C LYS A 189 4.54 -14.61 8.22
N GLY A 190 4.21 -13.64 7.35
CA GLY A 190 2.83 -13.26 7.07
C GLY A 190 1.99 -14.40 6.50
N PHE A 191 2.55 -15.17 5.56
CA PHE A 191 1.89 -16.36 5.01
C PHE A 191 1.56 -17.40 6.08
N LEU A 192 2.48 -17.68 6.99
CA LEU A 192 2.25 -18.62 8.09
C LEU A 192 1.21 -18.11 9.10
N VAL A 193 1.16 -16.80 9.35
CA VAL A 193 0.13 -16.21 10.22
C VAL A 193 -1.26 -16.41 9.60
N ILE A 194 -1.40 -16.26 8.28
CA ILE A 194 -2.67 -16.54 7.57
C ILE A 194 -3.04 -18.01 7.72
N LEU A 195 -2.13 -18.95 7.48
CA LEU A 195 -2.40 -20.39 7.63
C LEU A 195 -2.78 -20.77 9.05
N LYS A 196 -2.13 -20.18 10.07
CA LYS A 196 -2.47 -20.36 11.48
C LYS A 196 -3.89 -19.87 11.78
N GLY A 197 -4.27 -18.71 11.27
CA GLY A 197 -5.64 -18.21 11.38
C GLY A 197 -6.64 -19.17 10.75
N MET A 198 -6.34 -19.69 9.55
CA MET A 198 -7.20 -20.70 8.90
C MET A 198 -7.33 -21.99 9.73
N LEU A 199 -6.26 -22.45 10.36
CA LEU A 199 -6.29 -23.60 11.25
C LEU A 199 -7.09 -23.33 12.52
N ALA A 200 -6.93 -22.15 13.12
CA ALA A 200 -7.67 -21.73 14.30
C ALA A 200 -9.20 -21.72 14.07
N ALA A 201 -9.64 -21.26 12.89
CA ALA A 201 -11.04 -21.33 12.47
C ALA A 201 -11.55 -22.79 12.43
N LEU A 202 -10.77 -23.72 11.84
CA LEU A 202 -11.13 -25.15 11.82
C LEU A 202 -11.24 -25.77 13.22
N ARG A 203 -10.49 -25.23 14.19
CA ARG A 203 -10.51 -25.68 15.59
C ARG A 203 -11.59 -25.02 16.43
N GLY A 204 -12.36 -24.08 15.82
CA GLY A 204 -13.42 -23.35 16.53
C GLY A 204 -12.88 -22.39 17.59
N GLU A 205 -11.65 -21.90 17.40
CA GLU A 205 -11.07 -20.90 18.29
C GLU A 205 -11.80 -19.54 18.12
N THR A 206 -11.67 -18.66 19.12
CA THR A 206 -12.26 -17.33 19.03
C THR A 206 -11.51 -16.48 18.02
N MET A 207 -12.24 -15.84 17.11
CA MET A 207 -11.64 -14.94 16.11
C MET A 207 -10.84 -13.84 16.81
N PRO A 208 -9.59 -13.56 16.39
CA PRO A 208 -8.83 -12.47 16.94
C PRO A 208 -9.61 -11.17 16.77
N THR A 209 -10.01 -10.56 17.88
CA THR A 209 -10.48 -9.18 17.85
C THR A 209 -9.27 -8.29 17.66
N LEU A 210 -9.35 -7.38 16.69
CA LEU A 210 -8.43 -6.26 16.63
C LEU A 210 -8.69 -5.45 17.91
N GLU A 211 -7.82 -5.57 18.91
CA GLU A 211 -7.71 -4.52 19.90
C GLU A 211 -7.11 -3.34 19.14
N THR A 212 -7.99 -2.54 18.58
CA THR A 212 -7.66 -1.25 17.99
C THR A 212 -7.33 -0.31 19.15
N GLU A 213 -6.06 -0.26 19.56
CA GLU A 213 -5.63 0.76 20.50
C GLU A 213 -5.77 2.19 19.93
N HIS A 214 -6.05 2.37 18.64
CA HIS A 214 -6.29 3.69 18.06
C HIS A 214 -7.51 3.81 17.13
N ALA A 215 -8.14 2.74 16.65
CA ALA A 215 -9.36 2.83 15.83
C ALA A 215 -10.66 2.54 16.63
N ALA A 216 -10.58 2.09 17.88
CA ALA A 216 -11.74 1.83 18.73
C ALA A 216 -12.27 3.10 19.42
N ARG A 217 -11.72 4.28 19.11
CA ARG A 217 -12.29 5.56 19.60
C ARG A 217 -13.16 6.28 18.58
N ASP A 218 -13.15 5.89 17.30
CA ASP A 218 -13.88 6.60 16.24
C ASP A 218 -15.04 5.78 15.62
N LYS A 219 -15.32 4.57 16.12
CA LYS A 219 -16.57 3.87 15.78
C LYS A 219 -17.36 3.69 17.06
N ALA A 220 -18.30 4.60 17.28
CA ALA A 220 -19.38 4.35 18.22
C ALA A 220 -20.09 3.05 17.81
N ASP A 221 -20.39 2.19 18.79
CA ASP A 221 -21.11 0.94 18.57
C ASP A 221 -22.60 1.26 18.34
N PHE A 222 -22.93 1.71 17.11
CA PHE A 222 -24.28 2.10 16.71
C PHE A 222 -25.26 0.90 16.67
N ALA A 223 -24.76 -0.33 16.74
CA ALA A 223 -25.62 -1.52 16.76
C ALA A 223 -26.40 -1.68 18.08
N SER A 224 -26.04 -0.95 19.14
CA SER A 224 -26.69 -0.99 20.46
C SER A 224 -27.49 0.26 20.81
N VAL A 225 -27.45 1.32 19.96
CA VAL A 225 -28.12 2.59 20.22
C VAL A 225 -29.44 2.63 19.44
N GLY A 226 -30.57 2.58 20.15
CA GLY A 226 -31.87 2.82 19.55
C GLY A 226 -32.04 4.30 19.18
N ASP A 227 -32.93 4.60 18.25
CA ASP A 227 -33.23 5.94 17.73
C ASP A 227 -33.55 6.98 18.85
N GLU A 228 -33.90 6.52 20.06
CA GLU A 228 -34.20 7.36 21.24
C GLU A 228 -32.95 7.89 21.98
N ASP A 229 -31.71 7.37 21.67
CA ASP A 229 -30.50 7.72 22.38
C ASP A 229 -29.60 8.71 21.62
N ILE A 230 -29.91 9.06 20.33
CA ILE A 230 -29.14 10.01 19.54
C ILE A 230 -29.60 11.44 19.84
N THR A 231 -28.90 12.13 20.75
CA THR A 231 -29.22 13.50 21.18
C THR A 231 -28.98 14.51 20.07
N PHE A 232 -27.81 14.42 19.38
CA PHE A 232 -27.40 15.28 18.28
C PHE A 232 -27.25 14.50 16.99
N ALA A 233 -27.70 15.05 15.86
CA ALA A 233 -27.87 14.31 14.61
C ALA A 233 -26.56 14.07 13.84
N PHE A 234 -25.58 14.96 13.96
CA PHE A 234 -24.40 14.93 13.10
C PHE A 234 -23.12 14.66 13.89
N ASP A 235 -22.41 13.58 13.52
CA ASP A 235 -20.99 13.40 13.83
C ASP A 235 -20.19 14.35 12.95
N THR A 236 -19.38 15.19 13.60
CA THR A 236 -18.61 16.24 12.93
C THR A 236 -17.15 16.18 13.37
N VAL A 237 -16.28 15.81 12.43
CA VAL A 237 -14.83 15.73 12.63
C VAL A 237 -14.15 16.75 11.74
N PHE A 238 -13.21 17.55 12.26
CA PHE A 238 -12.45 18.50 11.46
C PHE A 238 -11.08 18.80 12.05
N ILE A 239 -10.17 19.27 11.18
CA ILE A 239 -8.81 19.68 11.53
C ILE A 239 -8.65 21.15 11.21
N VAL A 240 -8.05 21.90 12.13
CA VAL A 240 -7.77 23.33 12.00
C VAL A 240 -6.28 23.57 12.21
N ARG A 241 -5.60 24.13 11.21
CA ARG A 241 -4.24 24.63 11.34
C ARG A 241 -4.28 25.98 12.02
N ARG A 242 -3.56 26.13 13.13
CA ARG A 242 -3.53 27.37 13.93
C ARG A 242 -2.94 28.54 13.13
N ILE A 243 -3.48 29.74 13.36
CA ILE A 243 -2.90 30.98 12.84
C ILE A 243 -2.12 31.76 13.91
N ASP A 244 -2.31 31.41 15.16
CA ASP A 244 -1.62 32.00 16.32
C ASP A 244 -1.73 31.09 17.56
N ASP A 245 -1.01 31.40 18.62
CA ASP A 245 -0.94 30.63 19.88
C ASP A 245 -2.08 30.93 20.86
N ARG A 246 -3.23 31.46 20.39
CA ARG A 246 -4.37 31.71 21.28
C ARG A 246 -4.91 30.42 21.87
N SER A 247 -5.37 30.53 23.13
CA SER A 247 -6.01 29.41 23.80
C SER A 247 -7.31 28.99 23.10
N ILE A 248 -7.52 27.69 22.91
CA ILE A 248 -8.74 27.12 22.35
C ILE A 248 -9.82 26.82 23.42
N GLU A 249 -9.58 27.15 24.71
CA GLU A 249 -10.56 26.92 25.75
C GLU A 249 -11.92 27.62 25.51
N PRO A 250 -11.98 28.88 25.02
CA PRO A 250 -13.27 29.46 24.66
C PRO A 250 -13.98 28.71 23.52
N PHE A 251 -13.21 28.12 22.59
CA PHE A 251 -13.76 27.30 21.52
C PHE A 251 -14.26 25.96 22.04
N ARG A 252 -13.56 25.33 22.97
CA ARG A 252 -13.99 24.13 23.67
C ARG A 252 -15.31 24.34 24.43
N GLU A 253 -15.41 25.45 25.16
CA GLU A 253 -16.66 25.83 25.86
C GLU A 253 -17.81 26.06 24.88
N PHE A 254 -17.53 26.73 23.75
CA PHE A 254 -18.52 26.96 22.69
C PHE A 254 -19.02 25.62 22.10
N LEU A 255 -18.13 24.71 21.72
CA LEU A 255 -18.51 23.41 21.16
C LEU A 255 -19.33 22.58 22.15
N ASN A 256 -18.97 22.56 23.43
CA ASN A 256 -19.76 21.92 24.49
C ASN A 256 -21.17 22.54 24.67
N SER A 257 -21.38 23.79 24.26
CA SER A 257 -22.68 24.44 24.32
C SER A 257 -23.61 24.07 23.17
N ILE A 258 -23.08 23.58 22.04
CA ILE A 258 -23.83 23.25 20.82
C ILE A 258 -23.82 21.76 20.47
N GLY A 259 -23.18 20.93 21.29
CA GLY A 259 -23.03 19.51 21.03
C GLY A 259 -22.59 18.69 22.23
N ASP A 260 -22.43 17.39 22.04
CA ASP A 260 -21.87 16.45 23.01
C ASP A 260 -20.72 15.64 22.40
N SER A 261 -20.22 14.65 23.15
CA SER A 261 -19.14 13.73 22.72
C SER A 261 -17.88 14.46 22.23
N LEU A 262 -17.64 15.69 22.73
CA LEU A 262 -16.54 16.52 22.31
C LEU A 262 -15.17 15.94 22.69
N VAL A 263 -14.32 15.70 21.68
CA VAL A 263 -12.93 15.33 21.83
C VAL A 263 -12.08 16.32 21.04
N ILE A 264 -11.09 16.95 21.67
CA ILE A 264 -10.11 17.82 20.99
C ILE A 264 -8.72 17.31 21.30
N GLY A 265 -8.01 16.88 20.25
CA GLY A 265 -6.57 16.66 20.27
C GLY A 265 -5.86 17.86 19.67
N GLU A 266 -4.84 18.40 20.36
CA GLU A 266 -4.13 19.59 19.94
C GLU A 266 -2.61 19.41 20.05
N ASP A 267 -1.89 20.06 19.14
CA ASP A 267 -0.45 20.31 19.21
C ASP A 267 -0.15 21.79 18.94
N ASP A 268 1.12 22.13 18.76
CA ASP A 268 1.55 23.53 18.57
C ASP A 268 1.09 24.11 17.22
N GLU A 269 0.82 23.28 16.20
CA GLU A 269 0.51 23.72 14.83
C GLU A 269 -0.96 23.55 14.47
N ALA A 270 -1.64 22.53 15.01
CA ALA A 270 -3.01 22.19 14.63
C ALA A 270 -3.84 21.65 15.80
N PHE A 271 -5.15 21.58 15.62
CA PHE A 271 -6.01 20.82 16.50
C PHE A 271 -7.09 20.08 15.70
N LYS A 272 -7.37 18.83 16.13
CA LYS A 272 -8.42 17.98 15.59
C LYS A 272 -9.60 17.99 16.55
N VAL A 273 -10.78 18.21 16.04
CA VAL A 273 -12.05 18.21 16.79
C VAL A 273 -12.93 17.08 16.31
N HIS A 274 -13.56 16.40 17.27
CA HIS A 274 -14.69 15.50 17.07
C HIS A 274 -15.82 16.00 17.98
N VAL A 275 -17.01 16.23 17.44
CA VAL A 275 -18.18 16.70 18.19
C VAL A 275 -19.46 16.21 17.53
N HIS A 276 -20.43 15.73 18.34
CA HIS A 276 -21.78 15.48 17.88
C HIS A 276 -22.62 16.76 18.06
N THR A 277 -23.21 17.27 16.98
CA THR A 277 -23.98 18.52 17.01
C THR A 277 -25.10 18.53 15.97
N ASP A 278 -26.16 19.28 16.21
CA ASP A 278 -27.19 19.52 15.19
C ASP A 278 -26.83 20.69 14.25
N THR A 279 -25.74 21.40 14.52
CA THR A 279 -25.33 22.59 13.78
C THR A 279 -23.86 22.54 13.35
N PRO A 280 -23.44 21.55 12.52
CA PRO A 280 -22.03 21.38 12.12
C PRO A 280 -21.46 22.62 11.43
N GLY A 281 -22.25 23.31 10.61
CA GLY A 281 -21.81 24.53 9.95
C GLY A 281 -21.44 25.66 10.92
N VAL A 282 -22.10 25.74 12.08
CA VAL A 282 -21.79 26.73 13.13
C VAL A 282 -20.47 26.37 13.81
N ALA A 283 -20.24 25.09 14.11
CA ALA A 283 -18.98 24.59 14.66
C ALA A 283 -17.79 24.93 13.76
N LEU A 284 -17.92 24.64 12.44
CA LEU A 284 -16.88 24.94 11.45
C LEU A 284 -16.64 26.45 11.28
N THR A 285 -17.70 27.26 11.30
CA THR A 285 -17.58 28.73 11.20
C THR A 285 -16.84 29.32 12.40
N GLU A 286 -17.10 28.84 13.61
CA GLU A 286 -16.39 29.28 14.79
C GLU A 286 -14.92 28.81 14.78
N ALA A 287 -14.67 27.58 14.31
CA ALA A 287 -13.32 27.02 14.17
C ALA A 287 -12.40 27.88 13.29
N GLN A 288 -12.92 28.48 12.21
CA GLN A 288 -12.15 29.37 11.31
C GLN A 288 -11.61 30.64 11.99
N ARG A 289 -12.11 30.98 13.18
CA ARG A 289 -11.53 32.09 13.95
C ARG A 289 -10.21 31.74 14.62
N TYR A 290 -9.90 30.45 14.73
CA TYR A 290 -8.70 29.92 15.35
C TYR A 290 -7.65 29.47 14.33
N GLY A 291 -8.06 29.30 13.07
CA GLY A 291 -7.15 28.87 12.03
C GLY A 291 -7.82 28.54 10.71
N THR A 292 -7.08 27.87 9.85
CA THR A 292 -7.54 27.39 8.54
C THR A 292 -8.07 25.97 8.67
N LEU A 293 -9.29 25.73 8.19
CA LEU A 293 -9.85 24.38 8.08
C LEU A 293 -9.11 23.60 7.00
N GLU A 294 -8.53 22.46 7.35
CA GLU A 294 -7.82 21.58 6.41
C GLU A 294 -8.67 20.38 6.00
N LEU A 295 -9.45 19.85 6.93
CA LEU A 295 -10.35 18.73 6.70
C LEU A 295 -11.65 18.95 7.47
N ALA A 296 -12.78 18.56 6.89
CA ALA A 296 -14.05 18.46 7.60
C ALA A 296 -14.85 17.26 7.08
N LYS A 297 -15.32 16.40 8.01
CA LYS A 297 -16.17 15.25 7.78
C LYS A 297 -17.45 15.42 8.61
N ILE A 298 -18.62 15.28 7.98
CA ILE A 298 -19.93 15.43 8.63
C ILE A 298 -20.80 14.24 8.22
N GLU A 299 -21.26 13.46 9.19
CA GLU A 299 -22.11 12.30 8.96
C GLU A 299 -23.41 12.42 9.75
N ASN A 300 -24.55 12.04 9.15
CA ASN A 300 -25.83 12.03 9.81
C ASN A 300 -26.06 10.67 10.51
N MET A 301 -25.86 10.64 11.80
CA MET A 301 -25.99 9.43 12.62
C MET A 301 -27.43 8.89 12.66
N ARG A 302 -28.46 9.73 12.57
CA ARG A 302 -29.86 9.28 12.54
C ARG A 302 -30.16 8.53 11.25
N THR A 303 -29.73 9.07 10.10
CA THR A 303 -29.89 8.39 8.81
C THR A 303 -29.10 7.06 8.77
N GLN A 304 -27.90 7.04 9.36
CA GLN A 304 -27.12 5.80 9.46
C GLN A 304 -27.83 4.76 10.35
N ALA A 305 -28.42 5.16 11.48
CA ALA A 305 -29.17 4.27 12.35
C ALA A 305 -30.47 3.75 11.68
N GLU A 306 -31.20 4.60 10.96
CA GLU A 306 -32.37 4.21 10.16
C GLU A 306 -32.03 3.22 9.06
N ASP A 307 -30.93 3.41 8.35
CA ASP A 307 -30.47 2.50 7.29
C ASP A 307 -30.05 1.15 7.87
N LEU A 308 -29.31 1.13 8.98
CA LEU A 308 -28.95 -0.09 9.69
C LEU A 308 -30.17 -0.84 10.22
N ALA A 309 -31.16 -0.13 10.81
CA ALA A 309 -32.40 -0.72 11.29
C ALA A 309 -33.25 -1.30 10.14
N ALA A 310 -33.16 -0.71 8.94
CA ALA A 310 -33.85 -1.19 7.74
C ALA A 310 -33.05 -2.30 7.00
N GLY A 311 -31.90 -2.74 7.54
CA GLY A 311 -31.03 -3.74 6.90
C GLY A 311 -30.33 -3.22 5.63
N ARG A 312 -30.27 -1.90 5.45
CA ARG A 312 -29.50 -1.23 4.37
C ARG A 312 -28.10 -0.88 4.88
N LYS A 313 -27.14 -0.75 3.96
CA LYS A 313 -25.81 -0.23 4.29
C LYS A 313 -25.96 1.25 4.67
N ALA A 314 -25.55 1.63 5.88
CA ALA A 314 -25.51 3.03 6.25
C ALA A 314 -24.47 3.75 5.36
N GLN A 315 -24.85 4.89 4.78
CA GLN A 315 -23.93 5.71 4.00
C GLN A 315 -22.98 6.47 4.94
N SER A 316 -21.69 6.39 4.65
CA SER A 316 -20.67 7.17 5.32
C SER A 316 -19.91 8.04 4.30
N THR A 317 -19.17 9.05 4.77
CA THR A 317 -18.30 9.82 3.88
C THR A 317 -17.18 8.97 3.28
N ASP A 318 -16.83 7.85 3.90
CA ASP A 318 -15.90 6.87 3.32
C ASP A 318 -16.52 6.17 2.10
N ASP A 319 -17.88 5.99 2.10
CA ASP A 319 -18.62 5.50 0.94
C ASP A 319 -18.70 6.54 -0.19
N LEU A 320 -18.66 7.85 0.12
CA LEU A 320 -18.60 8.92 -0.89
C LEU A 320 -17.22 9.01 -1.56
N GLU A 321 -16.16 8.56 -0.90
CA GLU A 321 -14.86 8.38 -1.54
C GLU A 321 -14.86 7.16 -2.47
N GLU A 322 -15.67 6.11 -2.17
CA GLU A 322 -15.92 4.98 -3.07
C GLU A 322 -16.94 5.34 -4.18
N ASP A 323 -17.98 6.14 -3.86
CA ASP A 323 -19.04 6.56 -4.78
C ASP A 323 -18.79 7.93 -5.46
N GLY A 324 -17.78 8.68 -5.02
CA GLY A 324 -17.39 9.98 -5.58
C GLY A 324 -16.99 9.96 -7.06
N HIS A 325 -17.12 8.80 -7.67
CA HIS A 325 -16.92 8.56 -9.09
C HIS A 325 -18.21 8.42 -9.91
N ASP A 326 -19.39 8.51 -9.29
CA ASP A 326 -20.68 8.49 -9.98
C ASP A 326 -21.41 9.85 -9.96
N HIS A 327 -20.66 10.95 -10.00
CA HIS A 327 -21.21 12.09 -10.71
C HIS A 327 -21.13 11.74 -12.19
N ALA A 328 -22.27 11.42 -12.77
CA ALA A 328 -22.45 11.41 -14.20
C ALA A 328 -21.82 12.70 -14.75
N ALA A 329 -20.56 12.62 -15.14
CA ALA A 329 -20.03 13.52 -16.13
C ALA A 329 -21.04 13.50 -17.29
N PRO A 330 -21.35 14.63 -17.92
CA PRO A 330 -22.19 14.63 -19.10
C PRO A 330 -21.64 13.53 -20.01
N ALA A 331 -22.55 12.68 -20.51
CA ALA A 331 -22.21 11.53 -21.34
C ALA A 331 -21.01 11.88 -22.22
N PRO A 332 -19.92 11.10 -22.19
CA PRO A 332 -18.71 11.47 -22.88
C PRO A 332 -19.09 11.73 -24.33
N GLN A 333 -18.91 12.97 -24.78
CA GLN A 333 -18.82 13.21 -26.20
C GLN A 333 -17.76 12.23 -26.71
N PRO A 334 -17.94 11.54 -27.83
CA PRO A 334 -16.96 10.60 -28.32
C PRO A 334 -15.62 11.34 -28.44
N GLN A 335 -14.77 11.22 -27.46
CA GLN A 335 -13.37 11.63 -27.54
C GLN A 335 -12.73 10.66 -28.51
N GLU A 336 -12.14 11.20 -29.58
CA GLU A 336 -11.31 10.38 -30.45
C GLU A 336 -10.26 9.69 -29.57
N LEU A 337 -10.26 8.35 -29.58
CA LEU A 337 -9.29 7.55 -28.83
C LEU A 337 -7.89 7.92 -29.31
N LYS A 338 -7.04 8.39 -28.42
CA LYS A 338 -5.63 8.57 -28.71
C LYS A 338 -4.98 7.20 -28.98
N PRO A 339 -3.99 7.09 -29.85
CA PRO A 339 -3.26 5.83 -30.05
C PRO A 339 -2.53 5.42 -28.76
N PHE A 340 -1.99 6.39 -28.01
CA PHE A 340 -1.24 6.18 -26.77
C PHE A 340 -1.72 7.09 -25.66
N GLY A 341 -1.69 6.56 -24.43
CA GLY A 341 -1.88 7.30 -23.20
C GLY A 341 -0.83 6.90 -22.18
N PHE A 342 -0.59 7.75 -21.19
CA PHE A 342 0.45 7.58 -20.19
C PHE A 342 -0.13 7.72 -18.80
N LEU A 343 0.22 6.78 -17.92
CA LEU A 343 -0.17 6.74 -16.52
C LEU A 343 1.07 6.70 -15.63
N ALA A 344 1.20 7.61 -14.69
CA ALA A 344 2.29 7.60 -13.71
C ALA A 344 1.77 7.38 -12.28
N VAL A 345 2.54 6.63 -11.49
CA VAL A 345 2.32 6.54 -10.03
C VAL A 345 3.30 7.49 -9.36
N CYS A 346 2.81 8.39 -8.52
CA CYS A 346 3.66 9.26 -7.70
C CYS A 346 2.92 9.69 -6.43
N ALA A 347 3.66 10.25 -5.47
CA ALA A 347 3.12 10.93 -4.30
C ALA A 347 3.78 12.31 -4.19
N GLY A 348 2.98 13.32 -3.89
CA GLY A 348 3.40 14.73 -3.85
C GLY A 348 2.86 15.51 -5.04
N ASP A 349 2.23 16.64 -4.73
CA ASP A 349 1.55 17.48 -5.75
C ASP A 349 2.54 18.08 -6.75
N GLY A 350 3.77 18.38 -6.31
CA GLY A 350 4.81 18.89 -7.21
C GLY A 350 5.27 17.85 -8.22
N LEU A 351 5.47 16.59 -7.79
CA LEU A 351 5.80 15.49 -8.72
C LEU A 351 4.64 15.20 -9.68
N ALA A 352 3.40 15.28 -9.19
CA ALA A 352 2.22 15.14 -10.04
C ALA A 352 2.16 16.23 -11.11
N ALA A 353 2.47 17.48 -10.76
CA ALA A 353 2.54 18.58 -11.71
C ALA A 353 3.63 18.36 -12.76
N VAL A 354 4.82 17.89 -12.38
CA VAL A 354 5.91 17.54 -13.32
C VAL A 354 5.45 16.49 -14.33
N PHE A 355 4.79 15.42 -13.88
CA PHE A 355 4.27 14.40 -14.80
C PHE A 355 3.16 14.94 -15.72
N ALA A 356 2.27 15.78 -15.21
CA ALA A 356 1.23 16.43 -16.02
C ALA A 356 1.83 17.33 -17.11
N ASP A 357 2.86 18.11 -16.76
CA ASP A 357 3.58 18.97 -17.73
C ASP A 357 4.31 18.15 -18.80
N LEU A 358 4.74 16.92 -18.48
CA LEU A 358 5.33 15.98 -19.42
C LEU A 358 4.29 15.25 -20.30
N GLY A 359 3.00 15.52 -20.11
CA GLY A 359 1.92 14.97 -20.95
C GLY A 359 1.39 13.62 -20.46
N VAL A 360 1.56 13.29 -19.20
CA VAL A 360 0.91 12.11 -18.58
C VAL A 360 -0.59 12.36 -18.48
N ASP A 361 -1.40 11.41 -18.97
CA ASP A 361 -2.87 11.52 -19.05
C ASP A 361 -3.57 11.19 -17.72
N GLY A 362 -2.91 10.41 -16.85
CA GLY A 362 -3.48 10.02 -15.57
C GLY A 362 -2.39 9.85 -14.50
N ILE A 363 -2.75 10.15 -13.24
CA ILE A 363 -1.84 10.02 -12.10
C ILE A 363 -2.54 9.20 -11.02
N VAL A 364 -1.88 8.12 -10.59
CA VAL A 364 -2.29 7.36 -9.40
C VAL A 364 -1.51 7.89 -8.21
N ASN A 365 -2.23 8.45 -7.23
CA ASN A 365 -1.60 8.84 -5.98
C ASN A 365 -1.25 7.59 -5.17
N GLY A 366 0.03 7.37 -4.94
CA GLY A 366 0.53 6.23 -4.17
C GLY A 366 0.34 6.36 -2.65
N GLY A 367 -0.12 7.51 -2.14
CA GLY A 367 -0.17 7.80 -0.71
C GLY A 367 1.22 7.81 -0.07
N GLN A 368 1.29 7.80 1.27
CA GLN A 368 2.56 7.84 2.01
C GLN A 368 3.48 6.65 1.72
N THR A 369 2.92 5.46 1.49
CA THR A 369 3.69 4.24 1.24
C THR A 369 4.01 4.02 -0.24
N MET A 370 3.49 4.85 -1.16
CA MET A 370 3.64 4.66 -2.61
C MET A 370 3.19 3.25 -3.09
N ASN A 371 2.20 2.64 -2.45
CA ASN A 371 1.71 1.29 -2.79
C ASN A 371 0.20 1.28 -3.10
N PRO A 372 -0.24 1.84 -4.25
CA PRO A 372 -1.62 1.75 -4.69
C PRO A 372 -2.02 0.28 -4.93
N SER A 373 -3.32 -0.02 -4.86
CA SER A 373 -3.83 -1.33 -5.22
C SER A 373 -3.77 -1.55 -6.74
N THR A 374 -3.76 -2.80 -7.17
CA THR A 374 -3.92 -3.16 -8.60
C THR A 374 -5.21 -2.54 -9.17
N GLU A 375 -6.29 -2.51 -8.37
CA GLU A 375 -7.58 -1.91 -8.75
C GLU A 375 -7.47 -0.39 -8.97
N SER A 376 -6.75 0.33 -8.12
CA SER A 376 -6.53 1.77 -8.28
C SER A 376 -5.81 2.08 -9.60
N ILE A 377 -4.78 1.30 -9.94
CA ILE A 377 -4.05 1.44 -11.20
C ILE A 377 -4.97 1.11 -12.39
N LEU A 378 -5.72 0.00 -12.31
CA LEU A 378 -6.64 -0.43 -13.36
C LEU A 378 -7.73 0.61 -13.63
N THR A 379 -8.32 1.18 -12.57
CA THR A 379 -9.35 2.21 -12.69
C THR A 379 -8.84 3.42 -13.48
N GLU A 380 -7.63 3.89 -13.20
CA GLU A 380 -7.06 5.01 -13.95
C GLU A 380 -6.67 4.63 -15.38
N VAL A 381 -6.16 3.40 -15.62
CA VAL A 381 -5.92 2.88 -16.97
C VAL A 381 -7.21 2.92 -17.80
N GLU A 382 -8.35 2.47 -17.23
CA GLU A 382 -9.63 2.45 -17.95
C GLU A 382 -10.19 3.86 -18.23
N ARG A 383 -9.86 4.85 -17.41
CA ARG A 383 -10.27 6.26 -17.61
C ARG A 383 -9.54 6.95 -18.77
N ILE A 384 -8.29 6.60 -19.04
CA ILE A 384 -7.49 7.22 -20.09
C ILE A 384 -8.09 6.87 -21.47
N ALA A 385 -8.51 7.85 -22.26
CA ALA A 385 -9.10 7.66 -23.58
C ALA A 385 -8.03 7.32 -24.64
N ALA A 386 -7.41 6.13 -24.52
CA ALA A 386 -6.37 5.64 -25.42
C ALA A 386 -6.51 4.13 -25.70
N GLU A 387 -6.01 3.68 -26.86
CA GLU A 387 -5.99 2.26 -27.26
C GLU A 387 -4.88 1.49 -26.52
N THR A 388 -3.72 2.12 -26.35
CA THR A 388 -2.58 1.59 -25.62
C THR A 388 -2.22 2.53 -24.49
N VAL A 389 -2.06 2.02 -23.25
CA VAL A 389 -1.67 2.80 -22.08
C VAL A 389 -0.32 2.34 -21.57
N PHE A 390 0.64 3.27 -21.51
CA PHE A 390 1.94 3.06 -20.87
C PHE A 390 1.83 3.40 -19.39
N VAL A 391 2.25 2.48 -18.54
CA VAL A 391 2.20 2.65 -17.08
C VAL A 391 3.61 2.76 -16.52
N LEU A 392 3.87 3.84 -15.77
CA LEU A 392 5.12 4.12 -15.06
C LEU A 392 4.90 3.92 -13.56
N PRO A 393 5.27 2.78 -12.99
CA PRO A 393 5.06 2.49 -11.57
C PRO A 393 5.87 3.38 -10.62
N ASN A 394 7.08 3.79 -11.03
CA ASN A 394 7.99 4.66 -10.28
C ASN A 394 8.37 4.14 -8.87
N ASN A 395 8.10 2.89 -8.62
CA ASN A 395 8.45 2.17 -7.41
C ASN A 395 8.56 0.67 -7.72
N LYS A 396 9.69 0.05 -7.35
CA LYS A 396 9.95 -1.38 -7.57
C LYS A 396 8.86 -2.31 -7.01
N ASN A 397 8.19 -1.88 -5.91
CA ASN A 397 7.14 -2.68 -5.24
C ASN A 397 5.81 -2.68 -6.02
N ILE A 398 5.63 -1.74 -6.94
CA ILE A 398 4.39 -1.58 -7.72
C ILE A 398 4.50 -2.23 -9.10
N VAL A 399 5.70 -2.46 -9.61
CA VAL A 399 5.91 -3.01 -10.97
C VAL A 399 5.07 -4.27 -11.20
N MET A 400 5.04 -5.20 -10.23
CA MET A 400 4.23 -6.43 -10.34
C MET A 400 2.72 -6.14 -10.32
N ALA A 401 2.26 -5.19 -9.50
CA ALA A 401 0.86 -4.80 -9.46
C ALA A 401 0.43 -4.16 -10.80
N ALA A 402 1.27 -3.28 -11.37
CA ALA A 402 1.05 -2.70 -12.69
C ALA A 402 1.03 -3.76 -13.80
N GLN A 403 1.93 -4.75 -13.75
CA GLN A 403 1.94 -5.87 -14.72
C GLN A 403 0.68 -6.75 -14.64
N GLN A 404 0.06 -6.88 -13.47
CA GLN A 404 -1.22 -7.58 -13.35
C GLN A 404 -2.36 -6.84 -14.05
N CYS A 405 -2.32 -5.51 -14.11
CA CYS A 405 -3.32 -4.71 -14.83
C CYS A 405 -3.39 -5.08 -16.30
N ALA A 406 -2.26 -5.43 -16.95
CA ALA A 406 -2.22 -5.84 -18.34
C ALA A 406 -3.07 -7.10 -18.64
N GLY A 407 -3.28 -7.96 -17.63
CA GLY A 407 -4.14 -9.15 -17.76
C GLY A 407 -5.59 -8.93 -17.34
N LEU A 408 -5.92 -7.77 -16.79
CA LEU A 408 -7.24 -7.40 -16.28
C LEU A 408 -7.94 -6.35 -17.15
N SER A 409 -7.18 -5.48 -17.82
CA SER A 409 -7.68 -4.43 -18.70
C SER A 409 -8.12 -4.98 -20.05
N GLU A 410 -9.15 -4.39 -20.64
CA GLU A 410 -9.53 -4.61 -22.04
C GLU A 410 -8.61 -3.84 -23.03
N LYS A 411 -7.86 -2.84 -22.53
CA LYS A 411 -6.90 -2.05 -23.31
C LYS A 411 -5.55 -2.75 -23.38
N LYS A 412 -4.73 -2.37 -24.36
CA LYS A 412 -3.33 -2.78 -24.37
C LYS A 412 -2.55 -1.98 -23.33
N VAL A 413 -2.09 -2.64 -22.28
CA VAL A 413 -1.28 -2.03 -21.21
C VAL A 413 0.18 -2.44 -21.38
N ILE A 414 1.08 -1.47 -21.42
CA ILE A 414 2.53 -1.66 -21.48
C ILE A 414 3.13 -1.05 -20.21
N VAL A 415 3.82 -1.85 -19.43
CA VAL A 415 4.44 -1.38 -18.18
C VAL A 415 5.92 -1.09 -18.42
N ILE A 416 6.31 0.16 -18.23
CA ILE A 416 7.72 0.58 -18.21
C ILE A 416 8.20 0.37 -16.77
N PRO A 417 9.12 -0.56 -16.49
CA PRO A 417 9.43 -0.99 -15.13
C PRO A 417 10.30 0.01 -14.35
N THR A 418 9.86 1.27 -14.30
CA THR A 418 10.51 2.34 -13.55
C THR A 418 10.43 2.05 -12.05
N ALA A 419 11.58 2.06 -11.39
CA ALA A 419 11.72 1.78 -9.95
C ALA A 419 11.74 3.06 -9.10
N THR A 420 11.89 4.22 -9.73
CA THR A 420 11.98 5.53 -9.07
C THR A 420 11.28 6.60 -9.90
N VAL A 421 10.85 7.68 -9.25
CA VAL A 421 10.21 8.83 -9.92
C VAL A 421 11.14 9.47 -10.97
N PRO A 422 12.44 9.72 -10.71
CA PRO A 422 13.36 10.22 -11.74
C PRO A 422 13.41 9.35 -12.99
N GLN A 423 13.43 8.02 -12.84
CA GLN A 423 13.38 7.10 -13.99
C GLN A 423 12.10 7.30 -14.82
N GLY A 424 10.96 7.53 -14.16
CA GLY A 424 9.69 7.81 -14.84
C GLY A 424 9.70 9.15 -15.57
N ILE A 425 10.30 10.17 -14.99
CA ILE A 425 10.44 11.50 -15.60
C ILE A 425 11.30 11.40 -16.86
N SER A 426 12.50 10.79 -16.78
CA SER A 426 13.38 10.62 -17.94
C SER A 426 12.75 9.72 -19.01
N ALA A 427 11.99 8.68 -18.61
CA ALA A 427 11.22 7.88 -19.55
C ALA A 427 10.21 8.71 -20.35
N MET A 428 9.45 9.60 -19.67
CA MET A 428 8.49 10.49 -20.35
C MET A 428 9.17 11.51 -21.25
N MET A 429 10.32 12.04 -20.85
CA MET A 429 11.09 12.98 -21.69
C MET A 429 11.61 12.35 -22.99
N ALA A 430 11.77 11.03 -23.02
CA ALA A 430 12.21 10.30 -24.20
C ALA A 430 11.09 9.95 -25.20
N VAL A 431 9.84 10.28 -24.89
CA VAL A 431 8.71 10.04 -25.78
C VAL A 431 8.72 11.05 -26.91
N ASP A 432 8.85 10.55 -28.14
CA ASP A 432 8.65 11.38 -29.33
C ASP A 432 7.15 11.49 -29.63
N PRO A 433 6.56 12.70 -29.60
CA PRO A 433 5.12 12.88 -29.86
C PRO A 433 4.67 12.44 -31.27
N ASP A 434 5.59 12.37 -32.22
CA ASP A 434 5.32 11.98 -33.61
C ASP A 434 5.51 10.45 -33.85
N GLU A 435 5.99 9.69 -32.85
CA GLU A 435 6.17 8.25 -32.95
C GLU A 435 4.82 7.51 -32.89
N THR A 436 4.64 6.57 -33.81
CA THR A 436 3.40 5.80 -33.94
C THR A 436 3.55 4.30 -33.62
N ASP A 437 4.79 3.84 -33.37
CA ASP A 437 5.06 2.47 -32.98
C ASP A 437 5.23 2.35 -31.47
N ALA A 438 4.28 1.66 -30.83
CA ALA A 438 4.32 1.40 -29.38
C ALA A 438 5.60 0.70 -28.93
N ALA A 439 6.20 -0.15 -29.77
CA ALA A 439 7.44 -0.85 -29.43
C ALA A 439 8.65 0.10 -29.46
N ALA A 440 8.67 1.07 -30.38
CA ALA A 440 9.71 2.10 -30.42
C ALA A 440 9.62 3.03 -29.21
N ILE A 441 8.40 3.44 -28.81
CA ILE A 441 8.15 4.22 -27.59
C ILE A 441 8.61 3.45 -26.35
N GLU A 442 8.20 2.18 -26.20
CA GLU A 442 8.61 1.31 -25.09
C GLU A 442 10.14 1.19 -24.99
N GLN A 443 10.82 1.00 -26.13
CA GLN A 443 12.27 0.89 -26.17
C GLN A 443 12.94 2.21 -25.75
N ALA A 444 12.49 3.35 -26.25
CA ALA A 444 13.03 4.66 -25.90
C ALA A 444 12.85 4.97 -24.40
N MET A 445 11.65 4.75 -23.88
CA MET A 445 11.33 4.93 -22.46
C MET A 445 12.21 4.05 -21.55
N ASN A 446 12.37 2.78 -21.88
CA ASN A 446 13.20 1.85 -21.11
C ASN A 446 14.69 2.23 -21.16
N ALA A 447 15.18 2.68 -22.30
CA ALA A 447 16.57 3.14 -22.46
C ALA A 447 16.83 4.38 -21.58
N ALA A 448 15.95 5.37 -21.62
CA ALA A 448 16.06 6.58 -20.81
C ALA A 448 15.97 6.28 -19.30
N ALA A 449 14.99 5.49 -18.88
CA ALA A 449 14.86 5.09 -17.47
C ALA A 449 16.11 4.39 -16.94
N SER A 450 16.76 3.57 -17.78
CA SER A 450 17.97 2.82 -17.40
C SER A 450 19.23 3.69 -17.30
N ALA A 451 19.24 4.87 -17.88
CA ALA A 451 20.37 5.80 -17.82
C ALA A 451 20.42 6.61 -16.52
N VAL A 452 19.28 6.71 -15.81
CA VAL A 452 19.16 7.51 -14.59
C VAL A 452 19.70 6.77 -13.38
N THR A 453 20.63 7.38 -12.67
CA THR A 453 21.00 6.98 -11.31
C THR A 453 20.16 7.78 -10.30
N THR A 454 19.52 7.09 -9.36
CA THR A 454 18.69 7.75 -8.34
C THR A 454 19.29 7.61 -6.96
N ALA A 455 19.42 8.75 -6.26
CA ALA A 455 19.65 8.79 -4.82
C ALA A 455 18.39 9.28 -4.09
N GLN A 456 18.22 8.83 -2.84
CA GLN A 456 17.10 9.21 -1.98
C GLN A 456 17.63 9.48 -0.58
N ILE A 457 17.11 10.52 0.07
CA ILE A 457 17.45 10.84 1.47
C ILE A 457 16.18 10.72 2.30
N THR A 458 16.23 9.90 3.33
CA THR A 458 15.15 9.67 4.30
C THR A 458 15.71 9.63 5.72
N TYR A 459 14.94 9.19 6.69
CA TYR A 459 15.35 9.09 8.10
C TYR A 459 15.26 7.66 8.62
N ALA A 460 16.03 7.37 9.66
CA ALA A 460 15.99 6.10 10.38
C ALA A 460 14.85 6.10 11.40
N ALA A 461 13.88 5.22 11.22
CA ALA A 461 12.74 5.08 12.15
C ALA A 461 13.11 4.33 13.45
N ARG A 462 14.30 3.73 13.54
CA ARG A 462 14.79 2.97 14.70
C ARG A 462 16.30 2.77 14.64
N ASN A 463 16.87 2.36 15.80
CA ASN A 463 18.27 1.93 15.84
C ASN A 463 18.44 0.59 15.11
N SER A 464 19.44 0.50 14.25
CA SER A 464 19.79 -0.73 13.53
C SER A 464 21.28 -0.74 13.17
N GLU A 465 21.81 -1.90 12.77
CA GLU A 465 23.14 -2.03 12.18
C GLU A 465 22.97 -2.71 10.81
N PHE A 466 23.43 -2.06 9.76
CA PHE A 466 23.29 -2.57 8.40
C PHE A 466 24.52 -2.24 7.55
N ASP A 467 25.05 -3.24 6.85
CA ASP A 467 26.26 -3.13 5.96
C ASP A 467 27.47 -2.44 6.61
N GLY A 468 27.62 -2.57 7.95
CA GLY A 468 28.70 -1.94 8.72
C GLY A 468 28.41 -0.51 9.17
N PHE A 469 27.23 0.01 8.85
CA PHE A 469 26.75 1.29 9.37
C PHE A 469 25.98 1.08 10.67
N ALA A 470 26.36 1.80 11.72
CA ALA A 470 25.58 1.91 12.94
C ALA A 470 24.56 3.04 12.76
N ILE A 471 23.29 2.68 12.55
CA ILE A 471 22.18 3.60 12.29
C ILE A 471 21.47 3.87 13.61
N ARG A 472 21.26 5.13 13.96
CA ARG A 472 20.47 5.55 15.11
C ARG A 472 19.13 6.11 14.66
N GLU A 473 18.11 5.95 15.49
CA GLU A 473 16.81 6.58 15.26
C GLU A 473 16.99 8.11 15.08
N GLY A 474 16.41 8.65 14.01
CA GLY A 474 16.52 10.05 13.62
C GLY A 474 17.74 10.39 12.74
N ASP A 475 18.69 9.46 12.50
CA ASP A 475 19.76 9.69 11.55
C ASP A 475 19.20 9.82 10.13
N TYR A 476 19.83 10.65 9.28
CA TYR A 476 19.53 10.73 7.86
C TYR A 476 20.20 9.57 7.14
N LEU A 477 19.47 8.94 6.23
CA LEU A 477 19.92 7.82 5.42
C LEU A 477 19.98 8.24 3.96
N ALA A 478 21.14 8.07 3.32
CA ALA A 478 21.27 8.16 1.88
C ALA A 478 21.17 6.78 1.26
N LEU A 479 20.25 6.64 0.31
CA LEU A 479 20.12 5.47 -0.53
C LEU A 479 20.60 5.80 -1.93
N LEU A 480 21.43 4.95 -2.53
CA LEU A 480 21.83 5.04 -3.92
C LEU A 480 21.40 3.77 -4.64
N GLU A 481 20.57 3.90 -5.66
CA GLU A 481 19.95 2.75 -6.36
C GLU A 481 19.25 1.78 -5.39
N GLY A 482 18.59 2.34 -4.36
CA GLY A 482 17.88 1.58 -3.34
C GLY A 482 18.77 0.79 -2.36
N LYS A 483 20.09 1.07 -2.31
CA LYS A 483 21.03 0.51 -1.33
C LYS A 483 21.50 1.61 -0.39
N LEU A 484 21.71 1.26 0.88
CA LEU A 484 22.28 2.21 1.83
C LEU A 484 23.68 2.62 1.34
N PHE A 485 23.82 3.92 1.08
CA PHE A 485 25.06 4.54 0.65
C PHE A 485 25.82 5.16 1.81
N ASP A 486 25.08 5.88 2.69
CA ASP A 486 25.66 6.55 3.85
C ASP A 486 24.58 6.86 4.91
N THR A 487 25.02 7.16 6.14
CA THR A 487 24.18 7.66 7.22
C THR A 487 24.92 8.72 8.03
N ASP A 488 24.19 9.78 8.44
CA ASP A 488 24.75 10.85 9.27
C ASP A 488 23.63 11.52 10.09
N THR A 489 23.99 12.21 11.16
CA THR A 489 23.07 13.05 11.94
C THR A 489 22.75 14.37 11.25
N SER A 490 23.47 14.73 10.17
CA SER A 490 23.33 15.95 9.40
C SER A 490 22.97 15.64 7.96
N ILE A 491 21.83 16.17 7.50
CA ILE A 491 21.42 16.04 6.09
C ILE A 491 22.44 16.70 5.14
N GLY A 492 23.08 17.79 5.56
CA GLY A 492 24.14 18.45 4.78
C GLY A 492 25.35 17.55 4.55
N ALA A 493 25.78 16.76 5.56
CA ALA A 493 26.88 15.81 5.41
C ALA A 493 26.56 14.67 4.43
N VAL A 494 25.31 14.20 4.45
CA VAL A 494 24.80 13.20 3.51
C VAL A 494 24.78 13.77 2.08
N LEU A 495 24.29 15.01 1.91
CA LEU A 495 24.26 15.70 0.62
C LEU A 495 25.68 15.91 0.04
N GLU A 496 26.69 16.25 0.88
CA GLU A 496 28.08 16.38 0.44
C GLU A 496 28.64 15.10 -0.19
N LYS A 497 28.37 13.96 0.46
CA LYS A 497 28.84 12.65 -0.04
C LYS A 497 28.14 12.26 -1.34
N LEU A 498 26.81 12.53 -1.45
CA LEU A 498 26.08 12.29 -2.68
C LEU A 498 26.53 13.20 -3.83
N ALA A 499 26.85 14.47 -3.55
CA ALA A 499 27.37 15.39 -4.55
C ALA A 499 28.76 14.96 -5.04
N ALA A 500 29.64 14.48 -4.14
CA ALA A 500 30.93 13.91 -4.53
C ALA A 500 30.79 12.63 -5.37
N GLU A 501 29.78 11.81 -5.06
CA GLU A 501 29.47 10.62 -5.86
C GLU A 501 28.95 11.01 -7.26
N ALA A 502 28.06 12.02 -7.36
CA ALA A 502 27.58 12.53 -8.64
C ALA A 502 28.75 13.06 -9.52
N ASP A 503 29.66 13.85 -8.93
CA ASP A 503 30.86 14.35 -9.63
C ASP A 503 31.77 13.20 -10.08
N SER A 504 31.98 12.19 -9.23
CA SER A 504 32.80 11.02 -9.56
C SER A 504 32.25 10.19 -10.73
N ARG A 505 30.91 10.21 -10.90
CA ARG A 505 30.21 9.55 -12.02
C ARG A 505 30.18 10.40 -13.27
N GLY A 506 30.58 11.66 -13.18
CA GLY A 506 30.54 12.61 -14.29
C GLY A 506 29.12 13.01 -14.67
N ALA A 507 28.23 13.14 -13.68
CA ALA A 507 26.87 13.59 -13.92
C ALA A 507 26.86 14.97 -14.58
N GLU A 508 26.13 15.11 -15.69
CA GLU A 508 25.95 16.38 -16.41
C GLU A 508 24.69 17.12 -15.95
N PHE A 509 23.67 16.38 -15.51
CA PHE A 509 22.41 16.93 -14.98
C PHE A 509 22.07 16.29 -13.63
N VAL A 510 21.71 17.14 -12.66
CA VAL A 510 21.26 16.69 -11.34
C VAL A 510 19.99 17.42 -10.96
N ASN A 511 18.91 16.68 -10.75
CA ASN A 511 17.64 17.25 -10.29
C ASN A 511 17.39 16.84 -8.84
N LEU A 512 17.21 17.82 -7.94
CA LEU A 512 16.87 17.64 -6.54
C LEU A 512 15.37 17.90 -6.35
N PHE A 513 14.59 16.85 -6.18
CA PHE A 513 13.17 16.95 -5.82
C PHE A 513 13.05 16.95 -4.29
N TYR A 514 12.67 18.08 -3.69
CA TYR A 514 12.51 18.17 -2.25
C TYR A 514 11.09 17.81 -1.78
N GLY A 515 11.02 17.14 -0.64
CA GLY A 515 9.79 16.62 -0.04
C GLY A 515 9.03 17.66 0.79
N SER A 516 7.88 17.25 1.32
CA SER A 516 6.99 18.08 2.15
C SER A 516 7.66 18.62 3.42
N ASP A 517 8.64 17.89 3.94
CA ASP A 517 9.34 18.23 5.20
C ASP A 517 10.59 19.10 4.98
N VAL A 518 10.79 19.66 3.78
CA VAL A 518 11.93 20.51 3.42
C VAL A 518 11.41 21.87 2.97
N SER A 519 11.93 22.95 3.58
CA SER A 519 11.62 24.29 3.14
C SER A 519 12.31 24.63 1.81
N GLU A 520 11.69 25.50 1.01
CA GLU A 520 12.29 25.97 -0.25
C GLU A 520 13.67 26.59 -0.02
N GLU A 521 13.85 27.33 1.08
CA GLU A 521 15.13 27.95 1.43
C GLU A 521 16.22 26.90 1.67
N ASP A 522 15.91 25.82 2.39
CA ASP A 522 16.86 24.76 2.66
C ASP A 522 17.13 23.90 1.40
N ALA A 523 16.12 23.73 0.55
CA ALA A 523 16.29 23.07 -0.74
C ALA A 523 17.23 23.85 -1.67
N GLN A 524 17.11 25.19 -1.72
CA GLN A 524 18.03 26.04 -2.49
C GLN A 524 19.47 25.96 -1.94
N LYS A 525 19.65 25.98 -0.60
CA LYS A 525 20.98 25.78 0.02
C LYS A 525 21.58 24.42 -0.35
N ALA A 526 20.75 23.36 -0.37
CA ALA A 526 21.19 22.04 -0.80
C ALA A 526 21.63 22.03 -2.27
N GLY A 527 20.87 22.70 -3.16
CA GLY A 527 21.25 22.87 -4.56
C GLY A 527 22.58 23.62 -4.74
N GLU A 528 22.77 24.73 -4.00
CA GLU A 528 24.04 25.48 -4.01
C GLU A 528 25.23 24.63 -3.48
N GLN A 529 24.98 23.81 -2.46
CA GLN A 529 25.99 22.90 -1.92
C GLN A 529 26.37 21.84 -2.95
N PHE A 530 25.39 21.25 -3.62
CA PHE A 530 25.60 20.29 -4.71
C PHE A 530 26.39 20.90 -5.85
N GLY A 531 26.00 22.08 -6.35
CA GLY A 531 26.68 22.75 -7.44
C GLY A 531 28.13 23.16 -7.13
N ARG A 532 28.46 23.38 -5.86
CA ARG A 532 29.86 23.63 -5.45
C ARG A 532 30.73 22.37 -5.52
N LEU A 533 30.15 21.21 -5.24
CA LEU A 533 30.85 19.93 -5.13
C LEU A 533 30.80 19.11 -6.42
N CYS A 534 29.84 19.40 -7.30
CA CYS A 534 29.69 18.82 -8.62
C CYS A 534 29.67 19.93 -9.69
N PRO A 535 30.80 20.63 -9.93
CA PRO A 535 30.84 21.83 -10.77
C PRO A 535 30.63 21.54 -12.27
N GLY A 536 30.68 20.27 -12.68
CA GLY A 536 30.41 19.85 -14.05
C GLY A 536 28.93 19.68 -14.37
N ALA A 537 28.07 19.63 -13.37
CA ALA A 537 26.65 19.36 -13.55
C ALA A 537 25.78 20.62 -13.50
N GLU A 538 24.72 20.64 -14.28
CA GLU A 538 23.60 21.57 -14.12
C GLU A 538 22.71 21.08 -12.98
N ILE A 539 22.49 21.92 -11.97
CA ILE A 539 21.72 21.57 -10.77
C ILE A 539 20.36 22.25 -10.82
N ASN A 540 19.29 21.44 -10.80
CA ASN A 540 17.91 21.92 -10.73
C ASN A 540 17.30 21.53 -9.38
N VAL A 541 16.61 22.48 -8.74
CA VAL A 541 15.87 22.25 -7.50
C VAL A 541 14.39 22.39 -7.78
N VAL A 542 13.63 21.32 -7.51
CA VAL A 542 12.22 21.22 -7.88
C VAL A 542 11.41 20.85 -6.64
N SER A 543 10.29 21.52 -6.43
CA SER A 543 9.33 21.14 -5.39
C SER A 543 8.64 19.84 -5.78
N GLY A 544 8.92 18.75 -5.09
CA GLY A 544 8.26 17.47 -5.30
C GLY A 544 7.06 17.28 -4.39
N GLY A 545 7.13 17.78 -3.17
CA GLY A 545 6.09 17.63 -2.14
C GLY A 545 5.86 16.18 -1.70
N GLN A 546 6.80 15.27 -2.01
CA GLN A 546 6.69 13.86 -1.64
C GLN A 546 6.87 13.67 -0.14
N PRO A 547 6.11 12.72 0.47
CA PRO A 547 6.31 12.33 1.86
C PRO A 547 7.52 11.40 2.02
N VAL A 548 7.99 11.20 3.25
CA VAL A 548 9.01 10.21 3.65
C VAL A 548 10.43 10.56 3.19
N TYR A 549 10.58 11.02 1.96
CA TYR A 549 11.90 11.38 1.40
C TYR A 549 12.11 12.88 1.43
N TYR A 550 13.10 13.33 2.18
CA TYR A 550 13.53 14.75 2.18
C TYR A 550 13.99 15.19 0.80
N TYR A 551 14.74 14.32 0.12
CA TYR A 551 15.18 14.54 -1.26
C TYR A 551 15.10 13.26 -2.07
N ILE A 552 14.66 13.38 -3.32
CA ILE A 552 14.86 12.40 -4.39
C ILE A 552 15.76 13.09 -5.41
N ILE A 553 16.86 12.46 -5.78
CA ILE A 553 17.91 13.08 -6.60
C ILE A 553 18.14 12.23 -7.83
N SER A 554 17.96 12.80 -9.03
CA SER A 554 18.44 12.18 -10.27
C SER A 554 19.87 12.62 -10.57
N MET A 555 20.65 11.72 -11.13
CA MET A 555 22.01 11.94 -11.64
C MET A 555 22.08 11.33 -13.04
N GLU A 556 22.27 12.17 -14.05
CA GLU A 556 22.27 11.81 -15.48
C GLU A 556 23.54 12.28 -16.17
#